data_70a313f6f5590e424bff17d28fbe16b8
#
_entry.id   70a313f6f5590e424bff17d28fbe16b8
#
_cell.length_a   1.000
_cell.length_b   1.000
_cell.length_c   1.000
_cell.angle_alpha   90.00
_cell.angle_beta   90.00
_cell.angle_gamma   90.00
#
_symmetry.space_group_name_H-M   'P 1'
#
loop_
_entity.id
_entity.type
_entity.pdbx_description
1 polymer ?
#
loop_
_entity_poly.entity_id
_entity_poly.type
_entity_poly.pdbx_seq_one_letter_code
_entity_poly.pdbx_strand_id
1 'polypeptide(L)'
;MAKIAVEWERADGRRAASGEPGRTSSRLLGQGDGWHVADVVCTCGPHDRRFEEQHPYVTIAVVVAGTFQYRGSLNHSAANELMTPGSLLLGNAGQYFECGHEHGRGDRCLSFRYATDYFERIAADAGISRGHRSFGSLRLPPLRSLSRTVARACAGLTETAGAPLEELSVQLAAEAVKLVRGVSTTTTSAPPSRLARVTRTVRLIEQHADRELPLVSLAQEAGLSPFHFLRIFQQLTGLTPHQYVRRMRLRRAALRLVSQQEKVLEIALDCGFGDVSNFNRAFRTEFGISPRAFRAGASR
;
A
#
# COMPACT_ATOMS: atom_id res chain seq x y z
N MET A 1 5.08 -5.38 11.64
CA MET A 1 5.86 -5.44 10.38
C MET A 1 6.92 -6.50 10.42
N ALA A 2 7.80 -6.56 11.44
CA ALA A 2 8.78 -7.64 11.46
C ALA A 2 8.13 -9.03 11.33
N LYS A 3 7.07 -9.33 12.10
CA LYS A 3 6.37 -10.63 12.00
C LYS A 3 5.64 -10.79 10.65
N ILE A 4 5.01 -9.73 10.16
CA ILE A 4 4.27 -9.70 8.88
C ILE A 4 5.23 -9.78 7.68
N ALA A 5 6.34 -9.03 7.71
CA ALA A 5 7.38 -9.10 6.70
C ALA A 5 8.15 -10.43 6.76
N VAL A 6 8.47 -10.94 7.96
CA VAL A 6 9.15 -12.23 8.16
C VAL A 6 8.27 -13.42 7.73
N GLU A 7 6.98 -13.39 7.95
CA GLU A 7 6.06 -14.43 7.46
C GLU A 7 5.98 -14.41 5.93
N TRP A 8 5.93 -13.24 5.34
CA TRP A 8 5.94 -13.07 3.90
C TRP A 8 7.29 -13.47 3.29
N GLU A 9 8.42 -13.01 3.85
CA GLU A 9 9.77 -13.40 3.44
C GLU A 9 10.03 -14.90 3.60
N ARG A 10 9.49 -15.53 4.66
CA ARG A 10 9.58 -16.99 4.86
C ARG A 10 8.74 -17.78 3.86
N ALA A 11 7.59 -17.26 3.44
CA ALA A 11 6.76 -17.87 2.40
C ALA A 11 7.45 -17.78 1.03
N ASP A 12 8.03 -16.62 0.70
CA ASP A 12 8.78 -16.39 -0.53
C ASP A 12 10.08 -17.20 -0.55
N GLY A 13 10.83 -17.25 0.55
CA GLY A 13 12.07 -18.03 0.68
C GLY A 13 11.84 -19.55 0.56
N ARG A 14 10.78 -20.09 1.14
CA ARG A 14 10.42 -21.52 1.01
C ARG A 14 10.07 -21.88 -0.42
N ARG A 15 9.32 -21.02 -1.11
CA ARG A 15 8.96 -21.22 -2.51
C ARG A 15 10.16 -21.12 -3.44
N ALA A 16 11.06 -20.15 -3.23
CA ALA A 16 12.27 -20.03 -4.02
C ALA A 16 13.14 -21.30 -3.97
N ALA A 17 13.09 -22.02 -2.84
CA ALA A 17 13.78 -23.30 -2.66
C ALA A 17 13.05 -24.49 -3.30
N SER A 18 11.69 -24.44 -3.42
CA SER A 18 10.88 -25.58 -3.95
C SER A 18 10.64 -25.53 -5.45
N GLY A 19 10.84 -24.37 -6.11
CA GLY A 19 10.53 -24.20 -7.55
C GLY A 19 9.03 -24.22 -7.89
N GLU A 20 8.14 -24.17 -6.90
CA GLU A 20 6.70 -24.18 -7.13
C GLU A 20 6.20 -22.88 -7.78
N PRO A 21 5.17 -22.91 -8.67
CA PRO A 21 4.56 -21.72 -9.24
C PRO A 21 3.92 -20.86 -8.16
N GLY A 22 3.94 -19.54 -8.37
CA GLY A 22 3.32 -18.59 -7.46
C GLY A 22 1.82 -18.75 -7.38
N ARG A 23 1.27 -18.40 -6.24
CA ARG A 23 -0.17 -18.48 -5.98
C ARG A 23 -0.63 -17.26 -5.17
N THR A 24 -1.91 -16.95 -5.32
CA THR A 24 -2.59 -15.98 -4.46
C THR A 24 -3.39 -16.76 -3.41
N SER A 25 -3.29 -16.32 -2.16
CA SER A 25 -4.09 -16.82 -1.04
C SER A 25 -4.84 -15.66 -0.38
N SER A 26 -6.03 -15.93 0.12
CA SER A 26 -6.88 -14.92 0.76
C SER A 26 -7.41 -15.47 2.07
N ARG A 27 -7.29 -14.67 3.15
CA ARG A 27 -7.83 -14.97 4.48
C ARG A 27 -8.85 -13.90 4.85
N LEU A 28 -10.09 -14.28 5.05
CA LEU A 28 -11.15 -13.38 5.52
C LEU A 28 -10.81 -12.89 6.94
N LEU A 29 -10.89 -11.58 7.16
CA LEU A 29 -10.65 -10.93 8.45
C LEU A 29 -11.95 -10.46 9.11
N GLY A 30 -12.94 -10.08 8.31
CA GLY A 30 -14.25 -9.65 8.77
C GLY A 30 -15.18 -9.41 7.62
N GLN A 31 -16.48 -9.48 7.90
CA GLN A 31 -17.53 -9.23 6.94
C GLN A 31 -18.80 -8.73 7.62
N GLY A 32 -19.63 -8.05 6.89
CA GLY A 32 -20.95 -7.60 7.26
C GLY A 32 -21.86 -7.48 6.05
N ASP A 33 -23.02 -6.88 6.24
CA ASP A 33 -23.96 -6.67 5.15
C ASP A 33 -23.41 -5.66 4.14
N GLY A 34 -23.05 -6.16 2.98
CA GLY A 34 -22.52 -5.36 1.85
C GLY A 34 -21.03 -5.06 1.88
N TRP A 35 -20.25 -5.60 2.82
CA TRP A 35 -18.79 -5.43 2.86
C TRP A 35 -18.05 -6.66 3.40
N HIS A 36 -16.81 -6.83 2.97
CA HIS A 36 -15.87 -7.75 3.60
C HIS A 36 -14.42 -7.30 3.45
N VAL A 37 -13.57 -7.73 4.36
CA VAL A 37 -12.14 -7.42 4.41
C VAL A 37 -11.34 -8.71 4.41
N ALA A 38 -10.34 -8.79 3.55
CA ALA A 38 -9.48 -9.96 3.43
C ALA A 38 -7.99 -9.57 3.38
N ASP A 39 -7.16 -10.39 4.00
CA ASP A 39 -5.71 -10.39 3.89
C ASP A 39 -5.33 -11.23 2.67
N VAL A 40 -4.79 -10.61 1.66
CA VAL A 40 -4.43 -11.24 0.39
C VAL A 40 -2.91 -11.28 0.27
N VAL A 41 -2.36 -12.49 0.12
CA VAL A 41 -0.92 -12.71 -0.08
C VAL A 41 -0.70 -13.36 -1.43
N CYS A 42 0.07 -12.69 -2.27
CA CYS A 42 0.53 -13.21 -3.54
C CYS A 42 2.01 -13.61 -3.45
N THR A 43 2.37 -14.78 -3.96
CA THR A 43 3.75 -15.26 -4.04
C THR A 43 4.28 -15.35 -5.48
N CYS A 44 3.53 -14.81 -6.46
CA CYS A 44 3.93 -14.79 -7.86
C CYS A 44 5.19 -13.97 -8.09
N GLY A 45 5.98 -14.36 -9.07
CA GLY A 45 7.22 -13.72 -9.47
C GLY A 45 7.32 -13.50 -11.00
N PRO A 46 8.50 -13.10 -11.49
CA PRO A 46 8.69 -12.73 -12.91
C PRO A 46 8.42 -13.84 -13.93
N HIS A 47 8.51 -15.09 -13.49
CA HIS A 47 8.33 -16.26 -14.35
C HIS A 47 6.95 -16.89 -14.25
N ASP A 48 6.10 -16.39 -13.34
CA ASP A 48 4.75 -16.90 -13.19
C ASP A 48 3.83 -16.30 -14.26
N ARG A 49 2.88 -17.11 -14.73
CA ARG A 49 1.90 -16.68 -15.73
C ARG A 49 1.00 -15.60 -15.13
N ARG A 50 0.84 -14.53 -15.87
CA ARG A 50 -0.18 -13.52 -15.57
C ARG A 50 -1.57 -14.14 -15.77
N PHE A 51 -2.50 -13.70 -15.00
CA PHE A 51 -3.89 -14.10 -15.15
C PHE A 51 -4.78 -12.85 -15.12
N GLU A 52 -5.79 -12.87 -15.97
CA GLU A 52 -6.83 -11.87 -15.99
C GLU A 52 -7.94 -12.29 -15.05
N GLU A 53 -8.36 -11.37 -14.21
CA GLU A 53 -9.47 -11.53 -13.27
C GLU A 53 -10.49 -10.41 -13.48
N GLN A 54 -11.68 -10.58 -12.89
CA GLN A 54 -12.71 -9.56 -12.84
C GLN A 54 -13.02 -9.23 -11.38
N HIS A 55 -13.15 -7.95 -11.06
CA HIS A 55 -13.61 -7.53 -9.73
C HIS A 55 -15.10 -7.85 -9.55
N PRO A 56 -15.49 -8.79 -8.69
CA PRO A 56 -16.90 -9.05 -8.43
C PRO A 56 -17.55 -7.95 -7.57
N TYR A 57 -16.73 -7.15 -6.90
CA TYR A 57 -17.11 -6.08 -5.97
C TYR A 57 -16.35 -4.80 -6.27
N VAL A 58 -16.87 -3.66 -5.81
CA VAL A 58 -16.03 -2.46 -5.69
C VAL A 58 -14.92 -2.75 -4.69
N THR A 59 -13.66 -2.57 -5.11
CA THR A 59 -12.50 -3.01 -4.35
C THR A 59 -11.56 -1.84 -4.05
N ILE A 60 -11.16 -1.72 -2.80
CA ILE A 60 -10.07 -0.86 -2.36
C ILE A 60 -9.05 -1.74 -1.65
N ALA A 61 -7.86 -1.92 -2.22
CA ALA A 61 -6.83 -2.72 -1.56
C ALA A 61 -5.63 -1.86 -1.16
N VAL A 62 -5.29 -1.90 0.13
CA VAL A 62 -4.09 -1.27 0.69
C VAL A 62 -2.90 -2.18 0.42
N VAL A 63 -1.92 -1.71 -0.32
CA VAL A 63 -0.65 -2.44 -0.48
C VAL A 63 0.15 -2.34 0.82
N VAL A 64 0.33 -3.46 1.49
CA VAL A 64 1.04 -3.56 2.78
C VAL A 64 2.53 -3.78 2.56
N ALA A 65 2.89 -4.68 1.66
CA ALA A 65 4.27 -5.06 1.34
C ALA A 65 4.37 -5.51 -0.12
N GLY A 66 5.59 -5.44 -0.67
CA GLY A 66 5.87 -5.85 -2.05
C GLY A 66 5.41 -4.85 -3.11
N THR A 67 5.64 -5.22 -4.37
CA THR A 67 5.33 -4.37 -5.53
C THR A 67 4.82 -5.21 -6.67
N PHE A 68 3.85 -4.70 -7.41
CA PHE A 68 3.32 -5.33 -8.62
C PHE A 68 2.81 -4.29 -9.60
N GLN A 69 2.61 -4.67 -10.83
CA GLN A 69 1.93 -3.87 -11.83
C GLN A 69 0.46 -4.25 -11.85
N TYR A 70 -0.39 -3.25 -11.77
CA TYR A 70 -1.83 -3.40 -11.84
C TYR A 70 -2.33 -2.77 -13.15
N ARG A 71 -2.85 -3.60 -14.01
CA ARG A 71 -3.37 -3.24 -15.33
C ARG A 71 -4.87 -3.38 -15.35
N GLY A 72 -5.52 -2.46 -16.02
CA GLY A 72 -6.96 -2.47 -16.20
C GLY A 72 -7.37 -1.50 -17.30
N SER A 73 -8.67 -1.33 -17.49
CA SER A 73 -9.22 -0.39 -18.45
C SER A 73 -9.96 0.73 -17.71
N LEU A 74 -9.67 1.97 -18.06
CA LEU A 74 -10.37 3.17 -17.58
C LEU A 74 -10.91 3.95 -18.77
N ASN A 75 -12.21 4.19 -18.80
CA ASN A 75 -12.84 4.94 -19.90
C ASN A 75 -12.42 4.41 -21.29
N HIS A 76 -12.42 3.08 -21.45
CA HIS A 76 -12.02 2.35 -22.66
C HIS A 76 -10.52 2.48 -23.05
N SER A 77 -9.70 3.06 -22.19
CA SER A 77 -8.25 3.15 -22.38
C SER A 77 -7.51 2.21 -21.43
N ALA A 78 -6.52 1.49 -21.95
CA ALA A 78 -5.65 0.65 -21.12
C ALA A 78 -4.83 1.52 -20.16
N ALA A 79 -4.79 1.12 -18.89
CA ALA A 79 -4.04 1.78 -17.85
C ALA A 79 -3.14 0.76 -17.13
N ASN A 80 -1.96 1.20 -16.72
CA ASN A 80 -0.98 0.38 -15.99
C ASN A 80 -0.35 1.21 -14.89
N GLU A 81 -0.50 0.77 -13.65
CA GLU A 81 -0.02 1.45 -12.45
C GLU A 81 0.98 0.57 -11.69
N LEU A 82 2.05 1.18 -11.20
CA LEU A 82 2.97 0.52 -10.26
C LEU A 82 2.41 0.60 -8.85
N MET A 83 2.00 -0.52 -8.32
CA MET A 83 1.54 -0.64 -6.95
C MET A 83 2.73 -0.77 -6.00
N THR A 84 2.72 0.04 -4.95
CA THR A 84 3.83 0.12 -3.97
C THR A 84 3.28 0.21 -2.55
N PRO A 85 4.03 -0.17 -1.51
CA PRO A 85 3.56 -0.09 -0.13
C PRO A 85 2.94 1.25 0.25
N GLY A 86 1.69 1.20 0.70
CA GLY A 86 0.84 2.32 1.10
C GLY A 86 0.08 3.00 -0.01
N SER A 87 0.19 2.58 -1.26
CA SER A 87 -0.78 2.94 -2.28
C SER A 87 -2.08 2.16 -2.09
N LEU A 88 -3.16 2.70 -2.62
CA LEU A 88 -4.44 1.99 -2.74
C LEU A 88 -4.64 1.55 -4.18
N LEU A 89 -4.92 0.27 -4.36
CA LEU A 89 -5.50 -0.26 -5.59
C LEU A 89 -7.00 0.04 -5.57
N LEU A 90 -7.53 0.48 -6.70
CA LEU A 90 -8.94 0.81 -6.89
C LEU A 90 -9.50 -0.02 -8.04
N GLY A 91 -10.56 -0.78 -7.75
CA GLY A 91 -11.25 -1.61 -8.74
C GLY A 91 -12.76 -1.37 -8.71
N ASN A 92 -13.36 -1.16 -9.87
CA ASN A 92 -14.81 -1.08 -10.00
C ASN A 92 -15.41 -2.48 -10.19
N ALA A 93 -16.60 -2.71 -9.68
CA ALA A 93 -17.32 -3.97 -9.91
C ALA A 93 -17.50 -4.22 -11.43
N GLY A 94 -17.26 -5.45 -11.88
CA GLY A 94 -17.29 -5.84 -13.29
C GLY A 94 -16.03 -5.47 -14.09
N GLN A 95 -15.08 -4.74 -13.54
CA GLN A 95 -13.85 -4.34 -14.23
C GLN A 95 -12.86 -5.50 -14.31
N TYR A 96 -12.36 -5.77 -15.52
CA TYR A 96 -11.25 -6.71 -15.74
C TYR A 96 -9.92 -6.07 -15.37
N PHE A 97 -9.04 -6.89 -14.80
CA PHE A 97 -7.71 -6.46 -14.40
C PHE A 97 -6.69 -7.60 -14.51
N GLU A 98 -5.42 -7.23 -14.56
CA GLU A 98 -4.28 -8.13 -14.52
C GLU A 98 -3.26 -7.64 -13.50
N CYS A 99 -2.81 -8.52 -12.62
CA CYS A 99 -1.67 -8.29 -11.75
C CYS A 99 -0.41 -8.95 -12.33
N GLY A 100 0.71 -8.22 -12.35
CA GLY A 100 1.97 -8.71 -12.87
C GLY A 100 3.15 -8.41 -11.97
N HIS A 101 4.04 -9.39 -11.78
CA HIS A 101 5.23 -9.32 -10.95
C HIS A 101 6.53 -9.35 -11.76
N GLU A 102 6.56 -8.73 -12.95
CA GLU A 102 7.68 -8.82 -13.91
C GLU A 102 9.03 -8.35 -13.34
N HIS A 103 8.99 -7.47 -12.34
CA HIS A 103 10.19 -6.83 -11.81
C HIS A 103 10.39 -7.07 -10.31
N GLY A 104 9.62 -8.01 -9.74
CA GLY A 104 9.69 -8.33 -8.33
C GLY A 104 8.97 -9.62 -8.00
N ARG A 105 8.98 -10.04 -6.73
CA ARG A 105 8.28 -11.23 -6.27
C ARG A 105 7.31 -10.85 -5.18
N GLY A 106 6.09 -11.32 -5.31
CA GLY A 106 5.06 -11.29 -4.31
C GLY A 106 4.66 -9.90 -3.81
N ASP A 107 3.51 -9.88 -3.20
CA ASP A 107 2.96 -8.74 -2.47
C ASP A 107 1.98 -9.20 -1.39
N ARG A 108 1.63 -8.30 -0.51
CA ARG A 108 0.55 -8.46 0.47
C ARG A 108 -0.34 -7.25 0.45
N CYS A 109 -1.63 -7.49 0.31
CA CYS A 109 -2.65 -6.47 0.28
C CYS A 109 -3.72 -6.72 1.34
N LEU A 110 -4.21 -5.65 1.96
CA LEU A 110 -5.44 -5.69 2.74
C LEU A 110 -6.58 -5.20 1.86
N SER A 111 -7.43 -6.12 1.43
CA SER A 111 -8.48 -5.89 0.45
C SER A 111 -9.83 -5.64 1.13
N PHE A 112 -10.37 -4.45 0.93
CA PHE A 112 -11.73 -4.06 1.32
C PHE A 112 -12.63 -4.16 0.09
N ARG A 113 -13.69 -4.92 0.18
CA ARG A 113 -14.61 -5.20 -0.93
C ARG A 113 -16.02 -4.84 -0.52
N TYR A 114 -16.75 -4.19 -1.44
CA TYR A 114 -18.06 -3.63 -1.18
C TYR A 114 -19.03 -4.06 -2.26
N ALA A 115 -20.25 -4.47 -1.86
CA ALA A 115 -21.37 -4.55 -2.78
C ALA A 115 -21.62 -3.18 -3.40
N THR A 116 -22.01 -3.13 -4.66
CA THR A 116 -22.12 -1.87 -5.41
C THR A 116 -23.08 -0.90 -4.74
N ASP A 117 -24.24 -1.38 -4.29
CA ASP A 117 -25.26 -0.58 -3.62
C ASP A 117 -24.78 -0.04 -2.24
N TYR A 118 -24.02 -0.85 -1.51
CA TYR A 118 -23.42 -0.44 -0.23
C TYR A 118 -22.39 0.67 -0.45
N PHE A 119 -21.49 0.50 -1.43
CA PHE A 119 -20.51 1.52 -1.78
C PHE A 119 -21.15 2.82 -2.26
N GLU A 120 -22.22 2.71 -3.07
CA GLU A 120 -22.96 3.88 -3.55
C GLU A 120 -23.63 4.67 -2.41
N ARG A 121 -24.11 4.01 -1.36
CA ARG A 121 -24.60 4.68 -0.15
C ARG A 121 -23.48 5.46 0.55
N ILE A 122 -22.34 4.82 0.80
CA ILE A 122 -21.18 5.52 1.40
C ILE A 122 -20.75 6.72 0.56
N ALA A 123 -20.68 6.56 -0.76
CA ALA A 123 -20.30 7.65 -1.66
C ALA A 123 -21.31 8.81 -1.62
N ALA A 124 -22.62 8.52 -1.56
CA ALA A 124 -23.68 9.52 -1.42
C ALA A 124 -23.55 10.29 -0.11
N ASP A 125 -23.37 9.59 1.01
CA ASP A 125 -23.20 10.19 2.34
C ASP A 125 -21.91 11.02 2.41
N ALA A 126 -20.90 10.64 1.64
CA ALA A 126 -19.67 11.42 1.46
C ALA A 126 -19.84 12.66 0.54
N GLY A 127 -21.03 12.92 0.01
CA GLY A 127 -21.35 14.06 -0.84
C GLY A 127 -20.99 13.86 -2.32
N ILE A 128 -20.89 12.62 -2.79
CA ILE A 128 -20.54 12.31 -4.18
C ILE A 128 -21.80 12.08 -5.02
N SER A 129 -21.96 12.83 -6.11
CA SER A 129 -23.08 12.69 -7.03
C SER A 129 -23.08 11.34 -7.77
N ARG A 130 -24.28 10.87 -8.19
CA ARG A 130 -24.47 9.54 -8.82
C ARG A 130 -23.53 9.25 -10.00
N GLY A 131 -23.29 10.21 -10.88
CA GLY A 131 -22.41 10.03 -12.04
C GLY A 131 -20.91 9.88 -11.73
N HIS A 132 -20.49 9.97 -10.48
CA HIS A 132 -19.09 9.95 -10.06
C HIS A 132 -18.80 8.92 -8.94
N ARG A 133 -19.62 7.89 -8.85
CA ARG A 133 -19.51 6.85 -7.81
C ARG A 133 -18.60 5.68 -8.19
N SER A 134 -18.01 5.71 -9.40
CA SER A 134 -16.97 4.80 -9.84
C SER A 134 -15.59 5.45 -9.76
N PHE A 135 -14.56 4.63 -9.61
CA PHE A 135 -13.18 5.10 -9.63
C PHE A 135 -12.76 5.43 -11.06
N GLY A 136 -12.32 6.67 -11.29
CA GLY A 136 -11.70 7.11 -12.53
C GLY A 136 -10.17 6.92 -12.56
N SER A 137 -9.60 6.21 -11.57
CA SER A 137 -8.19 5.88 -11.47
C SER A 137 -8.03 4.46 -10.95
N LEU A 138 -6.98 3.75 -11.38
CA LEU A 138 -6.63 2.43 -10.86
C LEU A 138 -5.88 2.51 -9.51
N ARG A 139 -5.32 3.68 -9.17
CA ARG A 139 -4.46 3.84 -8.00
C ARG A 139 -4.65 5.20 -7.33
N LEU A 140 -4.60 5.19 -6.00
CA LEU A 140 -4.19 6.36 -5.22
C LEU A 140 -2.75 6.16 -4.75
N PRO A 141 -1.85 7.12 -4.99
CA PRO A 141 -0.50 7.04 -4.44
C PRO A 141 -0.54 7.08 -2.91
N PRO A 142 0.57 6.80 -2.22
CA PRO A 142 0.62 6.94 -0.77
C PRO A 142 0.38 8.39 -0.34
N LEU A 143 -0.86 8.77 -0.09
CA LEU A 143 -1.24 10.11 0.33
C LEU A 143 -1.17 10.25 1.86
N ARG A 144 -0.71 11.40 2.33
CA ARG A 144 -0.63 11.71 3.76
C ARG A 144 -2.01 11.69 4.43
N SER A 145 -3.05 12.18 3.75
CA SER A 145 -4.43 12.16 4.24
C SER A 145 -4.94 10.75 4.58
N LEU A 146 -4.43 9.73 3.89
CA LEU A 146 -4.79 8.32 4.12
C LEU A 146 -3.88 7.62 5.13
N SER A 147 -2.76 8.23 5.55
CA SER A 147 -1.74 7.52 6.35
C SER A 147 -2.29 6.95 7.64
N ARG A 148 -3.18 7.67 8.33
CA ARG A 148 -3.78 7.21 9.58
C ARG A 148 -4.73 6.02 9.36
N THR A 149 -5.63 6.11 8.39
CA THR A 149 -6.59 5.06 8.05
C THR A 149 -5.87 3.80 7.56
N VAL A 150 -4.87 3.97 6.68
CA VAL A 150 -4.01 2.87 6.20
C VAL A 150 -3.25 2.21 7.35
N ALA A 151 -2.68 2.98 8.29
CA ALA A 151 -1.95 2.40 9.43
C ALA A 151 -2.88 1.64 10.39
N ARG A 152 -4.09 2.16 10.67
CA ARG A 152 -5.11 1.45 11.45
C ARG A 152 -5.55 0.16 10.76
N ALA A 153 -5.80 0.21 9.45
CA ALA A 153 -6.16 -0.96 8.67
C ALA A 153 -5.06 -2.05 8.73
N CYS A 154 -3.80 -1.65 8.52
CA CYS A 154 -2.67 -2.59 8.62
C CYS A 154 -2.45 -3.15 10.04
N ALA A 155 -2.78 -2.37 11.09
CA ALA A 155 -2.73 -2.85 12.46
C ALA A 155 -3.74 -3.98 12.71
N GLY A 156 -4.90 -3.94 12.05
CA GLY A 156 -5.91 -5.02 12.11
C GLY A 156 -5.46 -6.36 11.53
N LEU A 157 -4.31 -6.44 10.85
CA LEU A 157 -3.68 -7.69 10.45
C LEU A 157 -3.02 -8.44 11.62
N THR A 158 -2.79 -7.77 12.75
CA THR A 158 -2.26 -8.38 13.97
C THR A 158 -3.43 -8.83 14.84
N GLU A 159 -3.41 -10.07 15.31
CA GLU A 159 -4.49 -10.70 16.10
C GLU A 159 -4.83 -9.98 17.42
N THR A 160 -3.98 -9.06 17.84
CA THR A 160 -4.10 -8.30 19.09
C THR A 160 -5.00 -7.05 19.01
N ALA A 161 -5.36 -6.61 17.81
CA ALA A 161 -6.20 -5.44 17.63
C ALA A 161 -7.60 -5.91 17.19
N GLY A 162 -8.57 -5.88 18.06
CA GLY A 162 -10.00 -5.92 17.71
C GLY A 162 -10.35 -4.66 16.91
N ALA A 163 -9.77 -4.53 15.69
CA ALA A 163 -9.99 -3.36 14.85
C ALA A 163 -11.47 -3.33 14.44
N PRO A 164 -12.16 -2.22 14.58
CA PRO A 164 -13.51 -2.05 14.07
C PRO A 164 -13.47 -2.00 12.54
N LEU A 165 -13.40 -3.18 11.91
CA LEU A 165 -13.23 -3.31 10.45
C LEU A 165 -14.37 -2.67 9.67
N GLU A 166 -15.58 -2.65 10.22
CA GLU A 166 -16.71 -1.97 9.61
C GLU A 166 -16.47 -0.45 9.54
N GLU A 167 -16.12 0.18 10.68
CA GLU A 167 -15.81 1.61 10.71
C GLU A 167 -14.67 1.96 9.75
N LEU A 168 -13.60 1.15 9.76
CA LEU A 168 -12.47 1.32 8.85
C LEU A 168 -12.87 1.17 7.38
N SER A 169 -13.77 0.23 7.07
CA SER A 169 -14.28 0.01 5.72
C SER A 169 -15.03 1.25 5.22
N VAL A 170 -15.96 1.77 6.01
CA VAL A 170 -16.73 2.98 5.67
C VAL A 170 -15.81 4.19 5.54
N GLN A 171 -14.90 4.39 6.50
CA GLN A 171 -13.97 5.52 6.47
C GLN A 171 -13.06 5.47 5.23
N LEU A 172 -12.46 4.31 4.94
CA LEU A 172 -11.56 4.14 3.80
C LEU A 172 -12.28 4.39 2.47
N ALA A 173 -13.50 3.88 2.31
CA ALA A 173 -14.32 4.10 1.11
C ALA A 173 -14.65 5.59 0.93
N ALA A 174 -15.11 6.27 1.98
CA ALA A 174 -15.45 7.68 1.94
C ALA A 174 -14.23 8.57 1.65
N GLU A 175 -13.07 8.26 2.21
CA GLU A 175 -11.82 8.99 1.93
C GLU A 175 -11.35 8.74 0.49
N ALA A 176 -11.33 7.49 0.04
CA ALA A 176 -10.85 7.11 -1.29
C ALA A 176 -11.68 7.77 -2.40
N VAL A 177 -13.01 7.73 -2.30
CA VAL A 177 -13.89 8.30 -3.33
C VAL A 177 -13.78 9.84 -3.42
N LYS A 178 -13.51 10.52 -2.30
CA LYS A 178 -13.23 11.97 -2.29
C LYS A 178 -11.89 12.30 -2.94
N LEU A 179 -10.85 11.54 -2.61
CA LEU A 179 -9.47 11.82 -3.03
C LEU A 179 -9.23 11.52 -4.51
N VAL A 180 -9.89 10.50 -5.05
CA VAL A 180 -9.72 10.10 -6.46
C VAL A 180 -10.09 11.23 -7.43
N ARG A 181 -10.98 12.12 -7.04
CA ARG A 181 -11.39 13.29 -7.85
C ARG A 181 -10.31 14.37 -7.99
N GLY A 182 -9.43 14.46 -7.02
CA GLY A 182 -8.30 15.42 -7.01
C GLY A 182 -7.01 14.90 -7.61
N VAL A 183 -6.97 13.62 -7.97
CA VAL A 183 -5.78 12.99 -8.56
C VAL A 183 -5.90 13.03 -10.08
N SER A 184 -4.98 13.74 -10.73
CA SER A 184 -4.88 13.69 -12.20
C SER A 184 -4.56 12.26 -12.64
N THR A 185 -5.42 11.68 -13.43
CA THR A 185 -5.24 10.36 -14.06
C THR A 185 -4.23 10.46 -15.21
N THR A 186 -2.99 10.78 -14.92
CA THR A 186 -1.93 10.56 -15.90
C THR A 186 -1.62 9.07 -15.91
N THR A 187 -2.33 8.34 -16.76
CA THR A 187 -1.98 6.96 -17.13
C THR A 187 -0.59 6.97 -17.73
N THR A 188 0.41 6.74 -16.90
CA THR A 188 1.79 6.76 -17.34
C THR A 188 2.15 5.36 -17.81
N SER A 189 2.03 5.12 -19.10
CA SER A 189 2.66 3.96 -19.72
C SER A 189 4.18 4.15 -19.68
N ALA A 190 4.78 3.83 -18.55
CA ALA A 190 6.23 3.89 -18.41
C ALA A 190 6.87 2.67 -19.10
N PRO A 191 7.99 2.84 -19.82
CA PRO A 191 8.73 1.74 -20.39
C PRO A 191 9.10 0.68 -19.32
N PRO A 192 9.08 -0.63 -19.65
CA PRO A 192 9.39 -1.71 -18.70
C PRO A 192 10.71 -1.51 -17.96
N SER A 193 11.72 -0.99 -18.65
CA SER A 193 13.03 -0.71 -18.04
C SER A 193 12.98 0.34 -16.91
N ARG A 194 12.11 1.34 -17.02
CA ARG A 194 11.92 2.34 -15.96
C ARG A 194 11.17 1.73 -14.76
N LEU A 195 10.15 0.94 -15.04
CA LEU A 195 9.41 0.20 -14.01
C LEU A 195 10.35 -0.73 -13.23
N ALA A 196 11.19 -1.53 -13.94
CA ALA A 196 12.16 -2.41 -13.32
C ALA A 196 13.11 -1.69 -12.35
N ARG A 197 13.66 -0.55 -12.78
CA ARG A 197 14.60 0.26 -11.99
C ARG A 197 13.95 0.79 -10.71
N VAL A 198 12.74 1.38 -10.83
CA VAL A 198 12.02 1.92 -9.68
C VAL A 198 11.55 0.80 -8.76
N THR A 199 11.04 -0.31 -9.27
CA THR A 199 10.65 -1.47 -8.47
C THR A 199 11.80 -2.00 -7.62
N ARG A 200 13.00 -2.15 -8.21
CA ARG A 200 14.21 -2.56 -7.49
C ARG A 200 14.53 -1.60 -6.36
N THR A 201 14.53 -0.31 -6.61
CA THR A 201 14.80 0.71 -5.58
C THR A 201 13.74 0.73 -4.49
N VAL A 202 12.46 0.58 -4.83
CA VAL A 202 11.36 0.48 -3.83
C VAL A 202 11.60 -0.71 -2.90
N ARG A 203 11.97 -1.87 -3.44
CA ARG A 203 12.28 -3.06 -2.64
C ARG A 203 13.51 -2.88 -1.77
N LEU A 204 14.56 -2.24 -2.29
CA LEU A 204 15.73 -1.88 -1.49
C LEU A 204 15.34 -0.98 -0.30
N ILE A 205 14.52 0.04 -0.54
CA ILE A 205 14.01 0.90 0.54
C ILE A 205 13.14 0.09 1.51
N GLU A 206 12.29 -0.80 1.01
CA GLU A 206 11.44 -1.65 1.84
C GLU A 206 12.26 -2.56 2.77
N GLN A 207 13.40 -3.07 2.32
CA GLN A 207 14.30 -3.91 3.13
C GLN A 207 15.14 -3.10 4.12
N HIS A 208 15.62 -1.94 3.73
CA HIS A 208 16.67 -1.19 4.43
C HIS A 208 16.28 0.24 4.85
N ALA A 209 14.98 0.53 5.04
CA ALA A 209 14.53 1.86 5.44
C ALA A 209 15.10 2.34 6.79
N ASP A 210 15.53 1.43 7.66
CA ASP A 210 16.21 1.70 8.94
C ASP A 210 17.60 2.34 8.77
N ARG A 211 18.23 2.17 7.60
CA ARG A 211 19.58 2.68 7.30
C ARG A 211 19.53 4.00 6.55
N GLU A 212 20.66 4.67 6.47
CA GLU A 212 20.84 5.82 5.59
C GLU A 212 20.79 5.38 4.13
N LEU A 213 19.91 6.02 3.36
CA LEU A 213 19.69 5.77 1.94
C LEU A 213 19.81 7.10 1.17
N PRO A 214 21.03 7.58 0.91
CA PRO A 214 21.26 8.82 0.16
C PRO A 214 20.72 8.72 -1.25
N LEU A 215 20.24 9.84 -1.81
CA LEU A 215 19.71 9.91 -3.17
C LEU A 215 20.70 9.37 -4.20
N VAL A 216 21.99 9.66 -4.03
CA VAL A 216 23.07 9.21 -4.93
C VAL A 216 23.14 7.68 -4.96
N SER A 217 23.10 7.02 -3.79
CA SER A 217 23.14 5.56 -3.70
C SER A 217 21.90 4.90 -4.32
N LEU A 218 20.71 5.47 -4.08
CA LEU A 218 19.47 4.98 -4.70
C LEU A 218 19.47 5.16 -6.23
N ALA A 219 20.04 6.27 -6.72
CA ALA A 219 20.17 6.52 -8.15
C ALA A 219 21.19 5.57 -8.81
N GLN A 220 22.30 5.28 -8.13
CA GLN A 220 23.30 4.29 -8.59
C GLN A 220 22.69 2.90 -8.69
N GLU A 221 21.93 2.46 -7.69
CA GLU A 221 21.19 1.18 -7.73
C GLU A 221 20.21 1.11 -8.91
N ALA A 222 19.56 2.23 -9.24
CA ALA A 222 18.70 2.33 -10.41
C ALA A 222 19.48 2.42 -11.74
N GLY A 223 20.80 2.62 -11.73
CA GLY A 223 21.63 2.89 -12.91
C GLY A 223 21.24 4.19 -13.62
N LEU A 224 20.96 5.25 -12.85
CA LEU A 224 20.51 6.56 -13.35
C LEU A 224 21.28 7.70 -12.67
N SER A 225 21.32 8.88 -13.33
CA SER A 225 21.74 10.09 -12.64
C SER A 225 20.75 10.49 -11.56
N PRO A 226 21.17 11.16 -10.47
CA PRO A 226 20.30 11.55 -9.36
C PRO A 226 19.06 12.35 -9.80
N PHE A 227 19.21 13.28 -10.74
CA PHE A 227 18.10 14.09 -11.25
C PHE A 227 17.09 13.23 -12.04
N HIS A 228 17.57 12.36 -12.90
CA HIS A 228 16.73 11.49 -13.71
C HIS A 228 15.99 10.47 -12.83
N PHE A 229 16.70 9.89 -11.87
CA PHE A 229 16.11 9.00 -10.88
C PHE A 229 15.00 9.68 -10.06
N LEU A 230 15.27 10.86 -9.50
CA LEU A 230 14.30 11.63 -8.74
C LEU A 230 12.99 11.83 -9.52
N ARG A 231 13.09 12.25 -10.78
CA ARG A 231 11.93 12.51 -11.64
C ARG A 231 11.13 11.25 -11.91
N ILE A 232 11.79 10.15 -12.31
CA ILE A 232 11.12 8.88 -12.63
C ILE A 232 10.51 8.25 -11.39
N PHE A 233 11.24 8.26 -10.27
CA PHE A 233 10.76 7.71 -9.01
C PHE A 233 9.49 8.44 -8.54
N GLN A 234 9.50 9.77 -8.57
CA GLN A 234 8.35 10.58 -8.19
C GLN A 234 7.16 10.36 -9.13
N GLN A 235 7.40 10.26 -10.43
CA GLN A 235 6.36 10.00 -11.43
C GLN A 235 5.66 8.66 -11.18
N LEU A 236 6.42 7.59 -10.87
CA LEU A 236 5.89 6.25 -10.70
C LEU A 236 5.31 5.97 -9.30
N THR A 237 5.89 6.57 -8.25
CA THR A 237 5.46 6.31 -6.87
C THR A 237 4.53 7.38 -6.31
N GLY A 238 4.53 8.58 -6.90
CA GLY A 238 3.83 9.76 -6.38
C GLY A 238 4.60 10.50 -5.27
N LEU A 239 5.81 10.04 -4.89
CA LEU A 239 6.61 10.59 -3.80
C LEU A 239 8.08 10.77 -4.23
N THR A 240 8.77 11.73 -3.64
CA THR A 240 10.23 11.75 -3.76
C THR A 240 10.87 10.59 -2.99
N PRO A 241 12.07 10.10 -3.36
CA PRO A 241 12.75 9.01 -2.64
C PRO A 241 12.86 9.26 -1.13
N HIS A 242 13.24 10.47 -0.72
CA HIS A 242 13.34 10.84 0.70
C HIS A 242 11.98 10.80 1.42
N GLN A 243 10.91 11.29 0.78
CA GLN A 243 9.55 11.20 1.33
C GLN A 243 9.13 9.73 1.47
N TYR A 244 9.47 8.90 0.48
CA TYR A 244 9.14 7.48 0.47
C TYR A 244 9.83 6.75 1.62
N VAL A 245 11.16 6.90 1.79
CA VAL A 245 11.93 6.34 2.92
C VAL A 245 11.33 6.77 4.26
N ARG A 246 11.09 8.08 4.44
CA ARG A 246 10.51 8.61 5.67
C ARG A 246 9.14 7.98 5.99
N ARG A 247 8.27 7.82 4.99
CA ARG A 247 6.95 7.19 5.19
C ARG A 247 7.06 5.71 5.50
N MET A 248 8.00 4.99 4.89
CA MET A 248 8.27 3.59 5.24
C MET A 248 8.70 3.45 6.70
N ARG A 249 9.60 4.30 7.19
CA ARG A 249 10.00 4.36 8.60
C ARG A 249 8.81 4.62 9.53
N LEU A 250 8.00 5.61 9.20
CA LEU A 250 6.84 5.98 10.02
C LEU A 250 5.76 4.88 10.04
N ARG A 251 5.52 4.20 8.94
CA ARG A 251 4.61 3.04 8.91
C ARG A 251 5.12 1.89 9.76
N ARG A 252 6.41 1.55 9.65
CA ARG A 252 7.02 0.53 10.51
C ARG A 252 6.84 0.88 11.98
N ALA A 253 7.11 2.12 12.33
CA ALA A 253 6.92 2.60 13.70
C ALA A 253 5.46 2.54 14.16
N ALA A 254 4.50 2.94 13.33
CA ALA A 254 3.07 2.88 13.64
C ALA A 254 2.61 1.46 13.95
N LEU A 255 3.04 0.48 13.17
CA LEU A 255 2.71 -0.94 13.39
C LEU A 255 3.35 -1.50 14.66
N ARG A 256 4.61 -1.16 14.94
CA ARG A 256 5.28 -1.56 16.20
C ARG A 256 4.62 -0.92 17.42
N LEU A 257 4.18 0.32 17.33
CA LEU A 257 3.48 0.99 18.41
C LEU A 257 2.18 0.26 18.82
N VAL A 258 1.49 -0.38 17.87
CA VAL A 258 0.25 -1.13 18.12
C VAL A 258 0.54 -2.54 18.61
N SER A 259 1.52 -3.23 18.02
CA SER A 259 1.77 -4.65 18.24
C SER A 259 2.78 -4.96 19.36
N GLN A 260 3.50 -3.95 19.88
CA GLN A 260 4.62 -4.14 20.80
C GLN A 260 4.59 -3.12 21.95
N GLN A 261 5.05 -3.54 23.14
CA GLN A 261 5.13 -2.67 24.33
C GLN A 261 6.50 -1.95 24.48
N GLU A 262 7.28 -1.93 23.42
CA GLU A 262 8.60 -1.28 23.39
C GLU A 262 8.50 0.23 23.66
N LYS A 263 9.57 0.84 24.17
CA LYS A 263 9.63 2.29 24.38
C LYS A 263 9.57 3.02 23.04
N VAL A 264 8.90 4.17 23.02
CA VAL A 264 8.81 5.02 21.81
C VAL A 264 10.19 5.40 21.27
N LEU A 265 11.17 5.63 22.17
CA LEU A 265 12.54 5.92 21.78
C LEU A 265 13.19 4.76 21.01
N GLU A 266 13.07 3.54 21.53
CA GLU A 266 13.63 2.32 20.91
C GLU A 266 13.02 2.12 19.51
N ILE A 267 11.68 2.21 19.41
CA ILE A 267 10.98 2.13 18.12
C ILE A 267 11.49 3.18 17.13
N ALA A 268 11.69 4.42 17.59
CA ALA A 268 12.16 5.51 16.73
C ALA A 268 13.56 5.23 16.16
N LEU A 269 14.51 4.85 17.02
CA LEU A 269 15.88 4.56 16.63
C LEU A 269 15.96 3.36 15.68
N ASP A 270 15.29 2.26 16.00
CA ASP A 270 15.25 1.05 15.17
C ASP A 270 14.56 1.26 13.82
N CYS A 271 13.66 2.24 13.71
CA CYS A 271 13.07 2.64 12.44
C CYS A 271 13.93 3.62 11.65
N GLY A 272 15.15 3.95 12.12
CA GLY A 272 16.13 4.77 11.40
C GLY A 272 16.00 6.28 11.64
N PHE A 273 15.36 6.73 12.72
CA PHE A 273 15.38 8.12 13.14
C PHE A 273 16.59 8.38 14.03
N GLY A 274 17.34 9.47 13.76
CA GLY A 274 18.52 9.83 14.54
C GLY A 274 18.20 10.33 15.95
N ASP A 275 16.99 10.84 16.17
CA ASP A 275 16.51 11.30 17.47
C ASP A 275 14.99 11.22 17.61
N VAL A 276 14.52 11.16 18.86
CA VAL A 276 13.10 11.03 19.20
C VAL A 276 12.30 12.30 18.95
N SER A 277 12.91 13.46 18.97
CA SER A 277 12.24 14.74 18.74
C SER A 277 11.86 14.88 17.27
N ASN A 278 12.79 14.56 16.37
CA ASN A 278 12.54 14.51 14.94
C ASN A 278 11.47 13.44 14.60
N PHE A 279 11.57 12.26 15.23
CA PHE A 279 10.55 11.21 15.09
C PHE A 279 9.17 11.71 15.51
N ASN A 280 9.03 12.26 16.71
CA ASN A 280 7.74 12.75 17.22
C ASN A 280 7.11 13.81 16.31
N ARG A 281 7.92 14.76 15.81
CA ARG A 281 7.48 15.79 14.86
C ARG A 281 7.04 15.17 13.55
N ALA A 282 7.84 14.27 12.96
CA ALA A 282 7.52 13.59 11.71
C ALA A 282 6.27 12.71 11.85
N PHE A 283 6.14 11.98 12.95
CA PHE A 283 4.99 11.12 13.23
C PHE A 283 3.69 11.93 13.38
N ARG A 284 3.73 13.01 14.19
CA ARG A 284 2.57 13.91 14.32
C ARG A 284 2.21 14.57 13.00
N THR A 285 3.21 14.94 12.20
CA THR A 285 2.97 15.49 10.86
C THR A 285 2.27 14.47 9.96
N GLU A 286 2.65 13.20 9.98
CA GLU A 286 2.09 12.16 9.09
C GLU A 286 0.72 11.66 9.56
N PHE A 287 0.54 11.42 10.86
CA PHE A 287 -0.67 10.76 11.41
C PHE A 287 -1.62 11.70 12.15
N GLY A 288 -1.27 12.97 12.33
CA GLY A 288 -2.07 13.98 13.01
C GLY A 288 -2.04 13.90 14.55
N ILE A 289 -1.48 12.85 15.14
CA ILE A 289 -1.42 12.62 16.60
C ILE A 289 -0.01 12.14 17.02
N SER A 290 0.28 12.24 18.32
CA SER A 290 1.57 11.77 18.84
C SER A 290 1.67 10.24 18.83
N PRO A 291 2.91 9.66 18.83
CA PRO A 291 3.11 8.21 18.91
C PRO A 291 2.44 7.57 20.15
N ARG A 292 2.48 8.24 21.29
CA ARG A 292 1.82 7.77 22.52
C ARG A 292 0.30 7.75 22.39
N ALA A 293 -0.30 8.82 21.82
CA ALA A 293 -1.74 8.87 21.57
C ALA A 293 -2.17 7.84 20.51
N PHE A 294 -1.33 7.57 19.51
CA PHE A 294 -1.58 6.54 18.50
C PHE A 294 -1.64 5.15 19.13
N ARG A 295 -0.67 4.81 20.00
CA ARG A 295 -0.67 3.56 20.77
C ARG A 295 -1.91 3.42 21.65
N ALA A 296 -2.23 4.44 22.43
CA ALA A 296 -3.40 4.41 23.33
C ALA A 296 -4.74 4.27 22.59
N GLY A 297 -4.86 4.83 21.38
CA GLY A 297 -6.04 4.72 20.55
C GLY A 297 -6.20 3.36 19.84
N ALA A 298 -5.15 2.56 19.77
CA ALA A 298 -5.20 1.20 19.26
C ALA A 298 -5.51 0.16 20.33
N SER A 299 -5.42 0.53 21.63
CA SER A 299 -5.68 -0.35 22.78
C SER A 299 -7.12 -0.20 23.30
N ARG A 300 -7.94 0.59 22.66
CA ARG A 300 -9.38 0.78 22.91
C ARG A 300 -10.21 0.17 21.81
#